data_7930628c0031523ad3e3d57a8c768671
#
_entry.id   7930628c0031523ad3e3d57a8c768671
#
_cell.length_a   1.000
_cell.length_b   1.000
_cell.length_c   1.000
_cell.angle_alpha   90.00
_cell.angle_beta   90.00
_cell.angle_gamma   90.00
#
_symmetry.space_group_name_H-M   'P 1'
#
loop_
_entity.id
_entity.type
_entity.pdbx_description
1 polymer ?
#
loop_
_entity_poly.entity_id
_entity_poly.type
_entity_poly.pdbx_seq_one_letter_code
_entity_poly.pdbx_strand_id
1 'polypeptide(L)'
;DWCGKVDLAVIAGGDGTINYVVNAMMSRNLSINIGIIPAGTANDFAGAIGMSNNILKAARQIATGAVELIDCGKVEHLEEGNDEVIYFVNIFSFGIFTTTSQKTPEQLKHRIGKMAYVVAAFKELRNIHGIPLTITSDAEAFYYPTLMGLVFNGETAGRVPIARKSNLRDGV
;
A
#
# COMPACT_ATOMS: atom_id res chain seq x y z
N ASP A 1 13.29 -11.11 19.84
CA ASP A 1 13.83 -10.27 18.78
C ASP A 1 14.73 -11.12 17.88
N TRP A 2 14.36 -11.23 16.60
CA TRP A 2 15.06 -12.05 15.59
C TRP A 2 15.96 -11.18 14.68
N CYS A 3 15.95 -9.87 14.88
CA CYS A 3 16.74 -8.94 14.07
C CYS A 3 18.23 -9.22 14.22
N GLY A 4 18.93 -9.33 13.11
CA GLY A 4 20.35 -9.72 13.08
C GLY A 4 20.65 -11.22 13.30
N LYS A 5 19.60 -12.05 13.40
CA LYS A 5 19.72 -13.51 13.52
C LYS A 5 19.24 -14.27 12.30
N VAL A 6 18.61 -13.57 11.35
CA VAL A 6 18.08 -14.14 10.12
C VAL A 6 18.45 -13.26 8.94
N ASP A 7 18.73 -13.87 7.80
CA ASP A 7 19.07 -13.20 6.54
C ASP A 7 17.85 -13.01 5.63
N LEU A 8 16.77 -13.74 5.92
CA LEU A 8 15.55 -13.75 5.14
C LEU A 8 14.32 -13.87 6.04
N ALA A 9 13.35 -13.00 5.87
CA ALA A 9 12.02 -13.09 6.45
C ALA A 9 11.01 -13.48 5.37
N VAL A 10 10.23 -14.54 5.59
CA VAL A 10 9.18 -14.95 4.65
C VAL A 10 7.83 -14.48 5.17
N ILE A 11 7.14 -13.67 4.36
CA ILE A 11 5.81 -13.12 4.65
C ILE A 11 4.77 -13.92 3.89
N ALA A 12 3.91 -14.64 4.58
CA ALA A 12 2.72 -15.26 4.00
C ALA A 12 1.51 -14.36 4.27
N GLY A 13 1.06 -13.60 3.27
CA GLY A 13 -0.04 -12.64 3.46
C GLY A 13 -0.44 -11.91 2.18
N GLY A 14 -1.35 -10.96 2.32
CA GLY A 14 -1.75 -10.04 1.26
C GLY A 14 -1.04 -8.68 1.39
N ASP A 15 -1.43 -7.72 0.54
CA ASP A 15 -0.82 -6.40 0.44
C ASP A 15 -0.75 -5.65 1.77
N GLY A 16 -1.81 -5.73 2.57
CA GLY A 16 -1.84 -5.10 3.91
C GLY A 16 -0.82 -5.71 4.89
N THR A 17 -0.64 -7.03 4.88
CA THR A 17 0.35 -7.72 5.72
C THR A 17 1.76 -7.34 5.31
N ILE A 18 2.02 -7.30 4.01
CA ILE A 18 3.32 -6.91 3.44
C ILE A 18 3.64 -5.47 3.85
N ASN A 19 2.70 -4.56 3.64
CA ASN A 19 2.86 -3.15 3.98
C ASN A 19 3.13 -2.94 5.48
N TYR A 20 2.43 -3.68 6.35
CA TYR A 20 2.67 -3.63 7.80
C TYR A 20 4.09 -4.08 8.17
N VAL A 21 4.57 -5.18 7.59
CA VAL A 21 5.93 -5.68 7.85
C VAL A 21 6.98 -4.71 7.33
N VAL A 22 6.79 -4.17 6.12
CA VAL A 22 7.73 -3.16 5.56
C VAL A 22 7.78 -1.92 6.44
N ASN A 23 6.64 -1.38 6.89
CA ASN A 23 6.63 -0.25 7.81
C ASN A 23 7.38 -0.58 9.12
N ALA A 24 7.16 -1.76 9.69
CA ALA A 24 7.85 -2.20 10.91
C ALA A 24 9.36 -2.36 10.70
N MET A 25 9.81 -2.73 9.53
CA MET A 25 11.23 -2.83 9.18
C MET A 25 11.85 -1.45 8.96
N MET A 26 11.24 -0.63 8.12
CA MET A 26 11.75 0.69 7.77
C MET A 26 11.82 1.62 8.98
N SER A 27 10.79 1.61 9.83
CA SER A 27 10.77 2.43 11.06
C SER A 27 11.84 2.05 12.08
N ARG A 28 12.42 0.85 11.95
CA ARG A 28 13.50 0.35 12.83
C ARG A 28 14.85 0.26 12.14
N ASN A 29 14.96 0.76 10.91
CA ASN A 29 16.16 0.65 10.08
C ASN A 29 16.68 -0.79 9.96
N LEU A 30 15.76 -1.76 9.79
CA LEU A 30 16.12 -3.16 9.64
C LEU A 30 16.38 -3.47 8.17
N SER A 31 17.53 -4.06 7.88
CA SER A 31 17.92 -4.54 6.55
C SER A 31 17.88 -6.07 6.53
N ILE A 32 16.73 -6.62 6.16
CA ILE A 32 16.51 -8.07 6.05
C ILE A 32 15.84 -8.33 4.69
N ASN A 33 16.29 -9.34 3.96
CA ASN A 33 15.64 -9.76 2.72
C ASN A 33 14.23 -10.27 3.01
N ILE A 34 13.28 -9.98 2.12
CA ILE A 34 11.89 -10.40 2.25
C ILE A 34 11.53 -11.38 1.13
N GLY A 35 11.03 -12.56 1.51
CA GLY A 35 10.37 -13.48 0.60
C GLY A 35 8.85 -13.38 0.78
N ILE A 36 8.08 -13.40 -0.32
CA ILE A 36 6.63 -13.23 -0.26
C ILE A 36 5.90 -14.47 -0.76
N ILE A 37 5.00 -15.01 0.07
CA ILE A 37 4.01 -16.03 -0.32
C ILE A 37 2.65 -15.33 -0.39
N PRO A 38 2.09 -15.12 -1.60
CA PRO A 38 0.81 -14.45 -1.77
C PRO A 38 -0.34 -15.26 -1.15
N ALA A 39 -0.95 -14.74 -0.10
CA ALA A 39 -2.06 -15.37 0.61
C ALA A 39 -3.26 -14.42 0.85
N GLY A 40 -3.27 -13.27 0.20
CA GLY A 40 -4.36 -12.29 0.25
C GLY A 40 -5.32 -12.41 -0.94
N THR A 41 -6.23 -11.45 -1.04
CA THR A 41 -7.25 -11.41 -2.10
C THR A 41 -6.71 -10.79 -3.40
N ALA A 42 -6.07 -9.64 -3.34
CA ALA A 42 -5.53 -8.93 -4.51
C ALA A 42 -4.09 -9.38 -4.80
N ASN A 43 -3.20 -9.29 -3.83
CA ASN A 43 -1.78 -9.61 -3.94
C ASN A 43 -1.11 -8.78 -5.07
N ASP A 44 -1.46 -7.51 -5.15
CA ASP A 44 -0.99 -6.60 -6.20
C ASP A 44 0.53 -6.47 -6.19
N PHE A 45 1.11 -6.21 -5.01
CA PHE A 45 2.55 -6.10 -4.86
C PHE A 45 3.29 -7.40 -5.22
N ALA A 46 2.80 -8.54 -4.71
CA ALA A 46 3.39 -9.83 -5.03
C ALA A 46 3.34 -10.13 -6.54
N GLY A 47 2.24 -9.76 -7.21
CA GLY A 47 2.10 -9.87 -8.66
C GLY A 47 3.08 -8.98 -9.43
N ALA A 48 3.27 -7.73 -8.97
CA ALA A 48 4.17 -6.76 -9.59
C ALA A 48 5.65 -7.20 -9.55
N ILE A 49 6.05 -7.91 -8.49
CA ILE A 49 7.41 -8.50 -8.39
C ILE A 49 7.50 -9.91 -8.98
N GLY A 50 6.46 -10.40 -9.67
CA GLY A 50 6.47 -11.69 -10.37
C GLY A 50 6.30 -12.93 -9.49
N MET A 51 5.81 -12.77 -8.25
CA MET A 51 5.56 -13.92 -7.37
C MET A 51 4.35 -14.74 -7.81
N SER A 52 4.49 -16.05 -7.77
CA SER A 52 3.42 -16.97 -8.11
C SER A 52 2.34 -17.02 -7.04
N ASN A 53 1.05 -17.00 -7.45
CA ASN A 53 -0.07 -17.25 -6.54
C ASN A 53 -0.16 -18.72 -6.05
N ASN A 54 0.63 -19.61 -6.61
CA ASN A 54 0.76 -20.99 -6.12
C ASN A 54 1.83 -21.04 -5.03
N ILE A 55 1.45 -21.45 -3.81
CA ILE A 55 2.31 -21.45 -2.62
C ILE A 55 3.62 -22.21 -2.85
N LEU A 56 3.56 -23.41 -3.48
CA LEU A 56 4.76 -24.21 -3.70
C LEU A 56 5.70 -23.58 -4.74
N LYS A 57 5.13 -22.94 -5.77
CA LYS A 57 5.93 -22.20 -6.75
C LYS A 57 6.54 -20.96 -6.12
N ALA A 58 5.78 -20.19 -5.32
CA ALA A 58 6.29 -19.02 -4.59
C ALA A 58 7.44 -19.42 -3.64
N ALA A 59 7.27 -20.50 -2.87
CA ALA A 59 8.32 -21.00 -2.00
C ALA A 59 9.60 -21.41 -2.78
N ARG A 60 9.46 -22.01 -3.96
CA ARG A 60 10.60 -22.30 -4.83
C ARG A 60 11.26 -21.03 -5.35
N GLN A 61 10.48 -20.04 -5.80
CA GLN A 61 11.01 -18.74 -6.23
C GLN A 61 11.83 -18.07 -5.11
N ILE A 62 11.35 -18.11 -3.86
CA ILE A 62 12.09 -17.59 -2.71
C ILE A 62 13.41 -18.36 -2.50
N ALA A 63 13.36 -19.67 -2.57
CA ALA A 63 14.52 -20.54 -2.29
C ALA A 63 15.62 -20.46 -3.36
N THR A 64 15.26 -20.13 -4.61
CA THR A 64 16.19 -20.18 -5.76
C THR A 64 16.35 -18.84 -6.45
N GLY A 65 15.56 -17.83 -6.08
CA GLY A 65 15.58 -16.51 -6.69
C GLY A 65 16.77 -15.65 -6.24
N ALA A 66 17.06 -14.65 -7.05
CA ALA A 66 17.99 -13.59 -6.66
C ALA A 66 17.25 -12.54 -5.82
N VAL A 67 18.01 -11.86 -4.95
CA VAL A 67 17.50 -10.69 -4.22
C VAL A 67 17.51 -9.49 -5.17
N GLU A 68 16.39 -8.79 -5.23
CA GLU A 68 16.24 -7.55 -5.99
C GLU A 68 15.92 -6.39 -5.05
N LEU A 69 16.41 -5.21 -5.38
CA LEU A 69 16.03 -3.97 -4.70
C LEU A 69 14.73 -3.45 -5.30
N ILE A 70 13.85 -3.00 -4.44
CA ILE A 70 12.55 -2.45 -4.81
C ILE A 70 12.36 -1.12 -4.10
N ASP A 71 11.84 -0.15 -4.82
CA ASP A 71 11.53 1.16 -4.29
C ASP A 71 10.42 1.11 -3.26
N CYS A 72 10.48 1.99 -2.29
CA CYS A 72 9.50 2.11 -1.23
C CYS A 72 9.14 3.58 -1.07
N GLY A 73 7.88 3.92 -1.25
CA GLY A 73 7.42 5.28 -1.01
C GLY A 73 7.43 5.64 0.47
N LYS A 74 7.83 6.86 0.78
CA LYS A 74 7.84 7.43 2.12
C LYS A 74 6.93 8.65 2.17
N VAL A 75 6.05 8.71 3.14
CA VAL A 75 5.20 9.87 3.45
C VAL A 75 5.56 10.37 4.82
N GLU A 76 5.89 11.63 4.90
CA GLU A 76 6.17 12.33 6.16
C GLU A 76 5.02 13.29 6.45
N HIS A 77 4.42 13.17 7.62
CA HIS A 77 3.44 14.12 8.11
C HIS A 77 4.12 15.05 9.12
N LEU A 78 4.22 16.31 8.72
CA LEU A 78 4.91 17.34 9.50
C LEU A 78 3.87 18.25 10.17
N GLU A 79 3.25 17.80 11.25
CA GLU A 79 2.50 18.66 12.17
C GLU A 79 3.28 18.84 13.47
N GLU A 80 3.25 20.04 14.08
CA GLU A 80 3.90 20.29 15.35
C GLU A 80 3.50 19.25 16.40
N GLY A 81 4.46 18.40 16.79
CA GLY A 81 4.30 17.37 17.81
C GLY A 81 3.88 15.98 17.31
N ASN A 82 3.79 15.75 16.00
CA ASN A 82 3.49 14.45 15.45
C ASN A 82 4.26 14.17 14.15
N ASP A 83 5.51 13.74 14.30
CA ASP A 83 6.36 13.36 13.17
C ASP A 83 6.03 11.90 12.76
N GLU A 84 4.88 11.70 12.12
CA GLU A 84 4.49 10.37 11.63
C GLU A 84 5.12 10.11 10.26
N VAL A 85 5.84 9.01 10.16
CA VAL A 85 6.42 8.51 8.90
C VAL A 85 5.73 7.21 8.51
N ILE A 86 5.17 7.20 7.30
CA ILE A 86 4.49 6.03 6.72
C ILE A 86 5.24 5.58 5.47
N TYR A 87 5.50 4.29 5.38
CA TYR A 87 6.07 3.67 4.18
C TYR A 87 5.00 2.88 3.42
N PHE A 88 5.07 2.89 2.09
CA PHE A 88 4.17 2.10 1.25
C PHE A 88 4.91 1.47 0.08
N VAL A 89 4.55 0.23 -0.24
CA VAL A 89 5.20 -0.54 -1.31
C VAL A 89 4.44 -0.54 -2.62
N ASN A 90 3.14 -0.25 -2.59
CA ASN A 90 2.31 -0.27 -3.79
C ASN A 90 1.55 1.04 -4.00
N ILE A 91 0.64 1.40 -3.10
CA ILE A 91 -0.20 2.60 -3.22
C ILE A 91 -0.32 3.27 -1.87
N PHE A 92 -0.15 4.59 -1.86
CA PHE A 92 -0.60 5.46 -0.78
C PHE A 92 -1.86 6.20 -1.23
N SER A 93 -2.87 6.26 -0.37
CA SER A 93 -4.14 6.94 -0.64
C SER A 93 -4.54 7.84 0.51
N PHE A 94 -5.10 9.00 0.17
CA PHE A 94 -5.64 9.94 1.15
C PHE A 94 -6.96 10.55 0.65
N GLY A 95 -7.74 11.09 1.58
CA GLY A 95 -9.00 11.77 1.29
C GLY A 95 -10.24 10.99 1.70
N ILE A 96 -11.39 11.29 1.11
CA ILE A 96 -12.73 10.92 1.60
C ILE A 96 -12.93 9.42 1.80
N PHE A 97 -12.46 8.60 0.87
CA PHE A 97 -12.72 7.15 0.93
C PHE A 97 -11.82 6.41 1.91
N THR A 98 -10.72 7.01 2.37
CA THR A 98 -9.84 6.39 3.35
C THR A 98 -10.47 6.37 4.74
N THR A 99 -11.19 7.42 5.10
CA THR A 99 -11.87 7.55 6.40
C THR A 99 -13.02 6.54 6.54
N THR A 100 -13.80 6.33 5.48
CA THR A 100 -14.93 5.38 5.48
C THR A 100 -14.45 3.93 5.57
N SER A 101 -13.32 3.61 4.92
CA SER A 101 -12.73 2.27 4.96
C SER A 101 -12.23 1.88 6.36
N GLN A 102 -11.72 2.85 7.13
CA GLN A 102 -11.20 2.62 8.49
C GLN A 102 -12.30 2.52 9.54
N LYS A 103 -13.43 3.26 9.36
CA LYS A 103 -14.52 3.33 10.35
C LYS A 103 -15.57 2.23 10.22
N THR A 104 -15.55 1.44 9.16
CA THR A 104 -16.56 0.38 8.96
C THR A 104 -16.11 -0.92 9.63
N PRO A 105 -16.76 -1.38 10.72
CA PRO A 105 -16.43 -2.65 11.37
C PRO A 105 -16.51 -3.81 10.38
N GLU A 106 -15.56 -4.73 10.41
CA GLU A 106 -15.53 -5.91 9.52
C GLU A 106 -16.81 -6.75 9.60
N GLN A 107 -17.45 -6.81 10.77
CA GLN A 107 -18.71 -7.51 10.99
C GLN A 107 -19.88 -6.90 10.20
N LEU A 108 -19.84 -5.61 9.90
CA LEU A 108 -20.87 -4.93 9.12
C LEU A 108 -20.73 -5.20 7.62
N LYS A 109 -19.49 -5.39 7.12
CA LYS A 109 -19.20 -5.73 5.71
C LYS A 109 -19.85 -7.05 5.29
N HIS A 110 -19.94 -8.02 6.19
CA HIS A 110 -20.52 -9.35 5.91
C HIS A 110 -22.05 -9.40 6.00
N ARG A 111 -22.69 -8.49 6.79
CA ARG A 111 -24.14 -8.54 7.06
C ARG A 111 -25.00 -7.68 6.14
N ILE A 112 -24.46 -6.61 5.59
CA ILE A 112 -25.23 -5.57 4.89
C ILE A 112 -24.89 -5.54 3.40
N GLY A 113 -24.61 -6.60 2.72
CA GLY A 113 -24.44 -6.69 1.27
C GLY A 113 -23.87 -5.46 0.54
N LYS A 114 -23.31 -5.65 -0.63
CA LYS A 114 -22.66 -4.61 -1.46
C LYS A 114 -23.47 -3.32 -1.66
N MET A 115 -24.81 -3.40 -1.65
CA MET A 115 -25.71 -2.26 -1.87
C MET A 115 -25.73 -1.27 -0.70
N ALA A 116 -25.65 -1.72 0.54
CA ALA A 116 -25.66 -0.80 1.69
C ALA A 116 -24.33 -0.04 1.83
N TYR A 117 -23.22 -0.63 1.40
CA TYR A 117 -21.93 0.07 1.29
C TYR A 117 -22.01 1.21 0.27
N VAL A 118 -22.66 0.96 -0.88
CA VAL A 118 -22.91 1.98 -1.91
C VAL A 118 -23.81 3.10 -1.35
N VAL A 119 -24.87 2.77 -0.63
CA VAL A 119 -25.78 3.76 -0.02
C VAL A 119 -25.10 4.58 1.08
N ALA A 120 -24.24 3.96 1.90
CA ALA A 120 -23.47 4.68 2.92
C ALA A 120 -22.46 5.64 2.27
N ALA A 121 -21.76 5.19 1.23
CA ALA A 121 -20.87 6.02 0.44
C ALA A 121 -21.62 7.20 -0.21
N PHE A 122 -22.81 6.98 -0.77
CA PHE A 122 -23.64 8.06 -1.33
C PHE A 122 -24.15 9.07 -0.29
N LYS A 123 -24.41 8.66 0.95
CA LYS A 123 -24.77 9.60 2.03
C LYS A 123 -23.61 10.49 2.43
N GLU A 124 -22.39 9.97 2.44
CA GLU A 124 -21.20 10.78 2.71
C GLU A 124 -20.88 11.76 1.58
N LEU A 125 -21.21 11.41 0.33
CA LEU A 125 -21.06 12.32 -0.82
C LEU A 125 -21.84 13.65 -0.70
N ARG A 126 -22.82 13.70 0.17
CA ARG A 126 -23.69 14.89 0.32
C ARG A 126 -23.00 16.05 1.08
N ASN A 127 -21.93 15.78 1.80
CA ASN A 127 -21.16 16.78 2.59
C ASN A 127 -19.68 16.82 2.18
N ILE A 128 -19.41 16.57 0.90
CA ILE A 128 -18.03 16.56 0.40
C ILE A 128 -17.52 17.98 0.24
N HIS A 129 -16.52 18.30 1.06
CA HIS A 129 -15.67 19.48 0.84
C HIS A 129 -14.31 18.98 0.34
N GLY A 130 -13.83 19.58 -0.75
CA GLY A 130 -12.49 19.29 -1.26
C GLY A 130 -11.44 19.68 -0.21
N ILE A 131 -10.46 18.80 0.00
CA ILE A 131 -9.29 19.10 0.81
C ILE A 131 -8.42 20.04 -0.02
N PRO A 132 -8.09 21.26 0.48
CA PRO A 132 -7.15 22.11 -0.22
C PRO A 132 -5.79 21.43 -0.29
N LEU A 133 -5.33 21.10 -1.49
CA LEU A 133 -4.08 20.43 -1.70
C LEU A 133 -3.19 21.26 -2.62
N THR A 134 -1.97 21.52 -2.18
CA THR A 134 -0.90 22.04 -3.02
C THR A 134 0.09 20.91 -3.29
N ILE A 135 0.28 20.56 -4.53
CA ILE A 135 1.29 19.59 -4.96
C ILE A 135 2.42 20.38 -5.60
N THR A 136 3.62 20.28 -5.03
CA THR A 136 4.83 20.89 -5.57
C THR A 136 5.73 19.78 -6.09
N SER A 137 6.12 19.87 -7.34
CA SER A 137 7.21 19.10 -7.93
C SER A 137 8.35 20.04 -8.30
N ASP A 138 9.49 19.49 -8.72
CA ASP A 138 10.68 20.28 -9.07
C ASP A 138 10.43 21.39 -10.10
N ALA A 139 9.41 21.23 -10.94
CA ALA A 139 9.10 22.13 -12.04
C ALA A 139 7.90 23.06 -11.77
N GLU A 140 6.88 22.61 -11.04
CA GLU A 140 5.58 23.30 -10.96
C GLU A 140 4.88 23.06 -9.61
N ALA A 141 4.04 24.01 -9.22
CA ALA A 141 3.13 23.89 -8.08
C ALA A 141 1.68 23.94 -8.59
N PHE A 142 0.88 22.95 -8.19
CA PHE A 142 -0.53 22.86 -8.53
C PHE A 142 -1.38 22.99 -7.27
N TYR A 143 -2.41 23.81 -7.33
CA TYR A 143 -3.40 23.95 -6.26
C TYR A 143 -4.77 23.50 -6.75
N TYR A 144 -5.30 22.45 -6.11
CA TYR A 144 -6.63 21.95 -6.43
C TYR A 144 -7.39 21.54 -5.16
N PRO A 145 -8.71 21.83 -5.07
CA PRO A 145 -9.57 21.18 -4.09
C PRO A 145 -9.69 19.70 -4.46
N THR A 146 -9.04 18.84 -3.69
CA THR A 146 -8.89 17.42 -3.98
C THR A 146 -9.83 16.60 -3.10
N LEU A 147 -10.60 15.70 -3.69
CA LEU A 147 -11.46 14.78 -2.96
C LEU A 147 -10.70 13.53 -2.51
N MET A 148 -9.80 13.05 -3.34
CA MET A 148 -8.98 11.87 -3.10
C MET A 148 -7.68 11.99 -3.89
N GLY A 149 -6.58 11.59 -3.28
CA GLY A 149 -5.30 11.42 -3.95
C GLY A 149 -4.81 9.97 -3.88
N LEU A 150 -4.16 9.53 -4.94
CA LEU A 150 -3.51 8.24 -5.03
C LEU A 150 -2.08 8.46 -5.52
N VAL A 151 -1.11 7.96 -4.76
CA VAL A 151 0.30 7.93 -5.15
C VAL A 151 0.67 6.47 -5.39
N PHE A 152 1.11 6.18 -6.60
CA PHE A 152 1.43 4.83 -7.04
C PHE A 152 2.94 4.62 -7.07
N ASN A 153 3.40 3.59 -6.39
CA ASN A 153 4.72 2.99 -6.56
C ASN A 153 4.60 1.76 -7.51
N GLY A 154 3.55 0.94 -7.34
CA GLY A 154 3.22 -0.17 -8.23
C GLY A 154 2.19 0.20 -9.31
N GLU A 155 2.01 -0.69 -10.30
CA GLU A 155 1.13 -0.46 -11.45
C GLU A 155 -0.35 -0.71 -11.18
N THR A 156 -0.69 -1.59 -10.22
CA THR A 156 -2.05 -2.14 -10.05
C THR A 156 -2.68 -1.78 -8.72
N ALA A 157 -4.00 -1.62 -8.75
CA ALA A 157 -4.86 -1.53 -7.57
C ALA A 157 -6.01 -2.53 -7.69
N GLY A 158 -6.09 -3.51 -6.79
CA GLY A 158 -7.11 -4.56 -6.84
C GLY A 158 -7.06 -5.38 -8.13
N ARG A 159 -5.86 -5.65 -8.66
CA ARG A 159 -5.58 -6.31 -9.95
C ARG A 159 -6.01 -5.50 -11.19
N VAL A 160 -6.36 -4.23 -11.03
CA VAL A 160 -6.66 -3.35 -12.16
C VAL A 160 -5.42 -2.51 -12.46
N PRO A 161 -4.90 -2.50 -13.69
CA PRO A 161 -3.75 -1.69 -14.07
C PRO A 161 -4.18 -0.22 -14.21
N ILE A 162 -3.88 0.59 -13.20
CA ILE A 162 -4.23 2.01 -13.14
C ILE A 162 -3.03 2.87 -13.53
N ALA A 163 -1.87 2.61 -12.96
CA ALA A 163 -0.65 3.40 -13.14
C ALA A 163 0.37 2.67 -14.04
N ARG A 164 0.05 2.50 -15.30
CA ARG A 164 0.85 1.71 -16.28
C ARG A 164 2.28 2.21 -16.51
N LYS A 165 2.61 3.40 -16.03
CA LYS A 165 3.96 3.99 -16.15
C LYS A 165 4.75 3.90 -14.85
N SER A 166 4.13 3.46 -13.76
CA SER A 166 4.80 3.22 -12.50
C SER A 166 5.75 2.03 -12.60
N ASN A 167 6.89 2.14 -11.98
CA ASN A 167 7.90 1.08 -11.97
C ASN A 167 8.49 0.97 -10.56
N LEU A 168 8.46 -0.22 -10.00
CA LEU A 168 8.99 -0.51 -8.66
C LEU A 168 10.52 -0.46 -8.56
N ARG A 169 11.23 -0.12 -9.64
CA ARG A 169 12.69 -0.19 -9.75
C ARG A 169 13.31 1.01 -10.45
N ASP A 170 12.63 2.14 -10.51
CA ASP A 170 13.13 3.35 -11.20
C ASP A 170 13.85 4.33 -10.27
N GLY A 171 13.79 4.11 -8.96
CA GLY A 171 14.52 4.89 -7.97
C GLY A 171 13.89 6.26 -7.68
N VAL A 172 12.60 6.44 -8.00
CA VAL A 172 11.86 7.68 -7.78
C VAL A 172 10.91 7.53 -6.60
#